data_9641b40d1efb7b102ba5a502c08013e6
#
_entry.id   9641b40d1efb7b102ba5a502c08013e6
#
_cell.length_a   1.000
_cell.length_b   1.000
_cell.length_c   1.000
_cell.angle_alpha   90.00
_cell.angle_beta   90.00
_cell.angle_gamma   90.00
#
_symmetry.space_group_name_H-M   'P 1'
#
loop_
_entity.id
_entity.type
_entity.pdbx_description
1 polymer ?
#
loop_
_entity_poly.entity_id
_entity_poly.type
_entity_poly.pdbx_seq_one_letter_code
_entity_poly.pdbx_strand_id
1 'polypeptide(L)'
;MDARNKYSIPKGYSTTSLILRSLRYFRRNTVKGITMNMEKFGDTYSAVFPGNRLIIITQDLSFIQHTLRDNHTNYHKSKFMVDKIGKMFGNGLLFSSGSYWLQQRRLIQPGFHMKKLQGLYSIVVERVEASLAAFPVGEAVNIYPPIHQLAFSIILRSLFDIDLPRETMQEISALFNSMQEFVIKDMNRPLRHLTYIFTNQDKVNIRRRDRMRAIMHDIIEQRRKDPHTYNDLLDMLLNARYEDTGEPMSDDQIIDEVLVLMLAGHETTANTLCWLLSMVAKEPQVMERLRVVAETTDIYDSVKNDYINAVINESMRLRPAAFMTDRMALADDGVGQWAYPKNTVILSFFYGVHRSKDHWENPDIFMPERFLDGAGKLRKMPAFFPFGAGPRLCIGNNFAMAEMCFFVHAFFRRCTISSTGQEPIMKPLITLRPDKVLLNVRRRL
;
A
#
# COMPACT_ATOMS: atom_id res chain seq x y z
N MET A 1 -22.44 23.84 -22.69
CA MET A 1 -21.70 23.14 -23.75
C MET A 1 -21.08 21.88 -23.15
N ASP A 2 -21.40 20.73 -23.71
CA ASP A 2 -20.86 19.46 -23.21
C ASP A 2 -19.34 19.44 -23.46
N ALA A 3 -18.55 19.27 -22.42
CA ALA A 3 -17.06 19.23 -22.49
C ALA A 3 -16.56 18.21 -23.53
N ARG A 4 -17.40 17.24 -23.93
CA ARG A 4 -17.12 16.22 -24.93
C ARG A 4 -16.86 16.76 -26.34
N ASN A 5 -17.33 17.95 -26.68
CA ASN A 5 -17.14 18.52 -28.03
C ASN A 5 -15.78 19.22 -28.22
N LYS A 6 -15.09 19.56 -27.15
CA LYS A 6 -13.77 20.23 -27.20
C LYS A 6 -12.60 19.25 -27.03
N TYR A 7 -12.80 18.12 -26.38
CA TYR A 7 -11.76 17.17 -25.99
C TYR A 7 -12.04 15.78 -26.54
N SER A 8 -10.98 15.05 -26.85
CA SER A 8 -11.05 13.64 -27.27
C SER A 8 -11.11 12.72 -26.04
N ILE A 9 -12.29 12.62 -25.41
CA ILE A 9 -12.48 11.86 -24.17
C ILE A 9 -12.74 10.38 -24.49
N PRO A 10 -12.12 9.42 -23.76
CA PRO A 10 -12.40 8.00 -23.94
C PRO A 10 -13.88 7.67 -23.77
N LYS A 11 -14.39 6.68 -24.54
CA LYS A 11 -15.77 6.17 -24.37
C LYS A 11 -16.00 5.72 -22.93
N GLY A 12 -17.24 5.84 -22.45
CA GLY A 12 -17.54 5.45 -21.07
C GLY A 12 -18.95 5.78 -20.63
N TYR A 13 -19.12 6.01 -19.33
CA TYR A 13 -20.43 6.23 -18.71
C TYR A 13 -20.76 7.71 -18.52
N SER A 14 -22.00 8.07 -18.89
CA SER A 14 -22.62 9.33 -18.47
C SER A 14 -23.06 9.25 -17.00
N THR A 15 -23.33 10.39 -16.38
CA THR A 15 -23.79 10.47 -14.97
C THR A 15 -25.01 9.60 -14.69
N THR A 16 -26.00 9.61 -15.57
CA THR A 16 -27.25 8.81 -15.42
C THR A 16 -26.97 7.31 -15.47
N SER A 17 -26.18 6.86 -16.44
CA SER A 17 -25.82 5.44 -16.58
C SER A 17 -24.90 4.95 -15.46
N LEU A 18 -24.06 5.84 -14.91
CA LEU A 18 -23.19 5.53 -13.78
C LEU A 18 -23.98 5.31 -12.48
N ILE A 19 -24.95 6.18 -12.18
CA ILE A 19 -25.80 6.05 -10.98
C ILE A 19 -26.54 4.73 -10.97
N LEU A 20 -27.16 4.35 -12.10
CA LEU A 20 -27.90 3.09 -12.22
C LEU A 20 -27.03 1.84 -12.04
N ARG A 21 -25.76 1.89 -12.48
CA ARG A 21 -24.83 0.75 -12.41
C ARG A 21 -23.95 0.74 -11.16
N SER A 22 -23.60 1.90 -10.59
CA SER A 22 -22.78 1.99 -9.38
C SER A 22 -23.45 1.30 -8.18
N LEU A 23 -24.78 1.35 -8.12
CA LEU A 23 -25.56 0.63 -7.10
C LEU A 23 -25.40 -0.89 -7.18
N ARG A 24 -25.05 -1.45 -8.33
CA ARG A 24 -25.02 -2.90 -8.56
C ARG A 24 -23.61 -3.52 -8.55
N TYR A 25 -22.59 -2.85 -9.09
CA TYR A 25 -21.26 -3.44 -9.33
C TYR A 25 -20.14 -2.85 -8.48
N PHE A 26 -20.02 -1.52 -8.36
CA PHE A 26 -18.96 -0.88 -7.58
C PHE A 26 -19.07 -1.12 -6.07
N ARG A 27 -20.26 -1.36 -5.55
CA ARG A 27 -20.46 -1.58 -4.09
C ARG A 27 -19.93 -2.91 -3.57
N ARG A 28 -19.69 -3.92 -4.42
CA ARG A 28 -19.29 -5.27 -3.99
C ARG A 28 -17.83 -5.60 -4.25
N ASN A 29 -17.30 -5.21 -5.41
CA ASN A 29 -15.90 -5.47 -5.77
C ASN A 29 -15.43 -4.49 -6.85
N THR A 30 -14.71 -3.45 -6.46
CA THR A 30 -14.20 -2.39 -7.36
C THR A 30 -13.29 -2.95 -8.45
N VAL A 31 -12.41 -3.89 -8.13
CA VAL A 31 -11.50 -4.51 -9.11
C VAL A 31 -12.30 -5.23 -10.20
N LYS A 32 -13.25 -6.09 -9.81
CA LYS A 32 -14.11 -6.79 -10.78
C LYS A 32 -14.91 -5.81 -11.65
N GLY A 33 -15.44 -4.74 -11.04
CA GLY A 33 -16.20 -3.71 -11.78
C GLY A 33 -15.33 -2.99 -12.80
N ILE A 34 -14.10 -2.61 -12.45
CA ILE A 34 -13.16 -1.95 -13.38
C ILE A 34 -12.78 -2.93 -14.50
N THR A 35 -12.39 -4.17 -14.18
CA THR A 35 -12.00 -5.19 -15.18
C THR A 35 -13.12 -5.42 -16.21
N MET A 36 -14.35 -5.61 -15.79
CA MET A 36 -15.49 -5.76 -16.71
C MET A 36 -15.71 -4.54 -17.61
N ASN A 37 -15.39 -3.33 -17.11
CA ASN A 37 -15.49 -2.13 -17.94
C ASN A 37 -14.34 -2.03 -18.94
N MET A 38 -13.13 -2.47 -18.57
CA MET A 38 -11.99 -2.58 -19.50
C MET A 38 -12.30 -3.55 -20.64
N GLU A 39 -12.88 -4.71 -20.35
CA GLU A 39 -13.34 -5.67 -21.37
C GLU A 39 -14.34 -5.03 -22.34
N LYS A 40 -15.18 -4.12 -21.86
CA LYS A 40 -16.22 -3.48 -22.66
C LYS A 40 -15.73 -2.28 -23.48
N PHE A 41 -14.87 -1.44 -22.92
CA PHE A 41 -14.51 -0.15 -23.50
C PHE A 41 -13.05 -0.07 -23.97
N GLY A 42 -12.23 -1.07 -23.65
CA GLY A 42 -10.78 -1.08 -23.87
C GLY A 42 -9.98 -0.61 -22.65
N ASP A 43 -8.67 -0.51 -22.81
CA ASP A 43 -7.71 -0.23 -21.72
C ASP A 43 -7.86 1.14 -21.07
N THR A 44 -8.65 2.01 -21.68
CA THR A 44 -8.92 3.35 -21.14
C THR A 44 -10.38 3.70 -21.38
N TYR A 45 -11.09 4.03 -20.30
CA TYR A 45 -12.49 4.46 -20.39
C TYR A 45 -12.76 5.62 -19.44
N SER A 46 -13.87 6.33 -19.65
CA SER A 46 -14.26 7.46 -18.81
C SER A 46 -15.57 7.22 -18.04
N ALA A 47 -15.71 7.98 -16.96
CA ALA A 47 -16.96 8.09 -16.22
C ALA A 47 -17.17 9.54 -15.77
N VAL A 48 -18.40 10.05 -15.98
CA VAL A 48 -18.78 11.40 -15.57
C VAL A 48 -19.65 11.31 -14.32
N PHE A 49 -19.15 11.85 -13.22
CA PHE A 49 -19.84 11.91 -11.93
C PHE A 49 -20.68 13.19 -11.79
N PRO A 50 -21.64 13.25 -10.83
CA PRO A 50 -22.39 14.47 -10.55
C PRO A 50 -21.49 15.68 -10.35
N GLY A 51 -21.92 16.84 -10.87
CA GLY A 51 -21.10 18.06 -10.91
C GLY A 51 -20.09 18.08 -12.06
N ASN A 52 -20.35 17.31 -13.11
CA ASN A 52 -19.53 17.22 -14.33
C ASN A 52 -18.04 16.83 -14.07
N ARG A 53 -17.81 16.00 -13.06
CA ARG A 53 -16.49 15.52 -12.68
C ARG A 53 -16.08 14.35 -13.58
N LEU A 54 -15.15 14.60 -14.49
CA LEU A 54 -14.61 13.59 -15.39
C LEU A 54 -13.54 12.75 -14.64
N ILE A 55 -13.71 11.43 -14.71
CA ILE A 55 -12.70 10.46 -14.28
C ILE A 55 -12.33 9.60 -15.50
N ILE A 56 -11.07 9.47 -15.79
CA ILE A 56 -10.52 8.53 -16.76
C ILE A 56 -9.88 7.39 -15.98
N ILE A 57 -10.28 6.16 -16.26
CA ILE A 57 -9.74 4.95 -15.67
C ILE A 57 -8.92 4.25 -16.75
N THR A 58 -7.66 3.94 -16.44
CA THR A 58 -6.74 3.39 -17.43
C THR A 58 -5.81 2.32 -16.87
N GLN A 59 -5.56 1.28 -17.70
CA GLN A 59 -4.49 0.31 -17.55
C GLN A 59 -3.46 0.43 -18.69
N ASP A 60 -3.60 1.42 -19.56
CA ASP A 60 -2.64 1.71 -20.63
C ASP A 60 -1.31 2.16 -20.03
N LEU A 61 -0.21 1.51 -20.46
CA LEU A 61 1.13 1.75 -19.91
C LEU A 61 1.62 3.15 -20.20
N SER A 62 1.38 3.67 -21.40
CA SER A 62 1.83 5.01 -21.80
C SER A 62 1.11 6.10 -21.01
N PHE A 63 -0.19 5.89 -20.75
CA PHE A 63 -0.99 6.79 -19.93
C PHE A 63 -0.52 6.82 -18.47
N ILE A 64 -0.22 5.65 -17.90
CA ILE A 64 0.31 5.52 -16.53
C ILE A 64 1.68 6.19 -16.42
N GLN A 65 2.58 5.95 -17.39
CA GLN A 65 3.91 6.56 -17.40
C GLN A 65 3.84 8.07 -17.55
N HIS A 66 3.01 8.59 -18.46
CA HIS A 66 2.80 10.01 -18.65
C HIS A 66 2.36 10.70 -17.35
N THR A 67 1.28 10.19 -16.73
CA THR A 67 0.68 10.82 -15.54
C THR A 67 1.54 10.72 -14.29
N LEU A 68 2.27 9.61 -14.10
CA LEU A 68 3.02 9.38 -12.87
C LEU A 68 4.48 9.82 -12.95
N ARG A 69 5.07 9.90 -14.16
CA ARG A 69 6.49 10.15 -14.36
C ARG A 69 6.74 11.34 -15.28
N ASP A 70 6.29 11.26 -16.54
CA ASP A 70 6.79 12.15 -17.61
C ASP A 70 6.21 13.56 -17.46
N ASN A 71 4.92 13.70 -17.13
CA ASN A 71 4.25 14.99 -16.91
C ASN A 71 3.72 15.13 -15.46
N HIS A 72 4.37 14.49 -14.49
CA HIS A 72 3.92 14.43 -13.10
C HIS A 72 3.67 15.79 -12.43
N THR A 73 4.32 16.85 -12.91
CA THR A 73 4.16 18.22 -12.40
C THR A 73 2.78 18.78 -12.67
N ASN A 74 2.10 18.30 -13.74
CA ASN A 74 0.73 18.67 -14.06
C ASN A 74 -0.33 17.90 -13.22
N TYR A 75 0.11 17.12 -12.21
CA TYR A 75 -0.82 16.25 -11.48
C TYR A 75 -0.64 16.31 -9.98
N HIS A 76 -1.74 16.48 -9.27
CA HIS A 76 -1.83 16.36 -7.83
C HIS A 76 -2.64 15.13 -7.41
N LYS A 77 -2.64 14.78 -6.13
CA LYS A 77 -3.60 13.83 -5.55
C LYS A 77 -5.01 14.41 -5.68
N SER A 78 -6.01 13.55 -5.93
CA SER A 78 -7.38 14.03 -5.99
C SER A 78 -7.88 14.50 -4.62
N LYS A 79 -8.77 15.49 -4.62
CA LYS A 79 -9.40 15.97 -3.38
C LYS A 79 -10.13 14.86 -2.63
N PHE A 80 -10.66 13.86 -3.33
CA PHE A 80 -11.36 12.74 -2.70
C PHE A 80 -10.46 11.97 -1.72
N MET A 81 -9.23 11.64 -2.14
CA MET A 81 -8.27 10.94 -1.28
C MET A 81 -7.85 11.79 -0.08
N VAL A 82 -7.54 13.07 -0.33
CA VAL A 82 -7.12 14.01 0.72
C VAL A 82 -8.25 14.24 1.74
N ASP A 83 -9.45 14.54 1.28
CA ASP A 83 -10.58 14.89 2.15
C ASP A 83 -11.11 13.69 2.96
N LYS A 84 -11.06 12.47 2.39
CA LYS A 84 -11.63 11.30 3.04
C LYS A 84 -10.65 10.61 3.99
N ILE A 85 -9.41 10.40 3.57
CA ILE A 85 -8.42 9.65 4.35
C ILE A 85 -7.56 10.61 5.17
N GLY A 86 -7.12 11.72 4.58
CA GLY A 86 -6.30 12.73 5.24
C GLY A 86 -6.99 13.35 6.45
N LYS A 87 -8.33 13.47 6.44
CA LYS A 87 -9.10 13.92 7.61
C LYS A 87 -8.82 13.10 8.87
N MET A 88 -8.55 11.80 8.72
CA MET A 88 -8.29 10.90 9.85
C MET A 88 -6.81 10.72 10.16
N PHE A 89 -5.97 10.70 9.14
CA PHE A 89 -4.54 10.36 9.26
C PHE A 89 -3.60 11.56 9.05
N GLY A 90 -4.14 12.77 8.84
CA GLY A 90 -3.37 13.99 8.68
C GLY A 90 -2.90 14.23 7.24
N ASN A 91 -2.09 15.30 7.06
CA ASN A 91 -1.59 15.78 5.78
C ASN A 91 -0.11 15.36 5.53
N GLY A 92 0.27 14.15 5.97
CA GLY A 92 1.61 13.62 5.74
C GLY A 92 1.87 13.28 4.25
N LEU A 93 3.04 12.73 3.97
CA LEU A 93 3.61 12.52 2.64
C LEU A 93 2.66 11.82 1.64
N LEU A 94 1.81 10.90 2.12
CA LEU A 94 0.88 10.16 1.27
C LEU A 94 -0.24 11.04 0.70
N PHE A 95 -0.71 12.05 1.46
CA PHE A 95 -1.89 12.85 1.13
C PHE A 95 -1.55 14.26 0.67
N SER A 96 -0.39 14.80 1.05
CA SER A 96 0.08 16.13 0.66
C SER A 96 0.33 16.26 -0.84
N SER A 97 0.33 17.50 -1.36
CA SER A 97 0.54 17.81 -2.78
C SER A 97 1.33 19.11 -2.98
N GLY A 98 1.79 19.36 -4.20
CA GLY A 98 2.49 20.59 -4.59
C GLY A 98 3.85 20.77 -3.92
N SER A 99 4.21 22.02 -3.64
CA SER A 99 5.47 22.41 -3.00
C SER A 99 5.61 21.81 -1.60
N TYR A 100 4.53 21.80 -0.82
CA TYR A 100 4.52 21.19 0.51
C TYR A 100 4.90 19.71 0.48
N TRP A 101 4.31 18.92 -0.43
CA TRP A 101 4.70 17.52 -0.62
C TRP A 101 6.19 17.38 -0.98
N LEU A 102 6.68 18.25 -1.87
CA LEU A 102 8.08 18.16 -2.33
C LEU A 102 9.05 18.46 -1.17
N GLN A 103 8.75 19.45 -0.35
CA GLN A 103 9.51 19.78 0.86
C GLN A 103 9.51 18.58 1.84
N GLN A 104 8.33 18.02 2.13
CA GLN A 104 8.21 16.83 2.99
C GLN A 104 9.01 15.64 2.43
N ARG A 105 8.88 15.39 1.13
CA ARG A 105 9.60 14.30 0.47
C ARG A 105 11.12 14.43 0.62
N ARG A 106 11.67 15.61 0.38
CA ARG A 106 13.10 15.89 0.53
C ARG A 106 13.57 15.73 1.96
N LEU A 107 12.76 16.20 2.90
CA LEU A 107 13.05 16.14 4.32
C LEU A 107 13.13 14.72 4.87
N ILE A 108 12.19 13.85 4.45
CA ILE A 108 12.03 12.50 4.98
C ILE A 108 12.89 11.46 4.21
N GLN A 109 13.10 11.66 2.91
CA GLN A 109 13.76 10.69 2.05
C GLN A 109 15.15 10.23 2.51
N PRO A 110 16.02 11.09 3.08
CA PRO A 110 17.35 10.65 3.58
C PRO A 110 17.26 9.52 4.61
N GLY A 111 16.23 9.50 5.45
CA GLY A 111 16.03 8.43 6.44
C GLY A 111 15.64 7.08 5.85
N PHE A 112 15.11 7.08 4.63
CA PHE A 112 14.75 5.85 3.91
C PHE A 112 15.85 5.38 2.92
N HIS A 113 17.05 5.96 3.00
CA HIS A 113 18.20 5.41 2.27
C HIS A 113 18.64 4.07 2.85
N MET A 114 19.08 3.16 1.98
CA MET A 114 19.46 1.78 2.31
C MET A 114 20.38 1.71 3.52
N LYS A 115 21.41 2.57 3.60
CA LYS A 115 22.36 2.59 4.71
C LYS A 115 21.71 2.86 6.08
N LYS A 116 20.69 3.73 6.14
CA LYS A 116 19.92 4.00 7.36
C LYS A 116 18.99 2.86 7.70
N LEU A 117 18.31 2.31 6.70
CA LEU A 117 17.39 1.19 6.88
C LEU A 117 18.09 -0.09 7.38
N GLN A 118 19.36 -0.31 7.00
CA GLN A 118 20.15 -1.43 7.53
C GLN A 118 20.27 -1.41 9.05
N GLY A 119 20.27 -0.22 9.67
CA GLY A 119 20.23 -0.09 11.13
C GLY A 119 18.95 -0.62 11.78
N LEU A 120 17.84 -0.74 11.02
CA LEU A 120 16.57 -1.28 11.49
C LEU A 120 16.42 -2.80 11.23
N TYR A 121 17.33 -3.42 10.48
CA TYR A 121 17.19 -4.83 10.09
C TYR A 121 17.19 -5.78 11.28
N SER A 122 17.99 -5.51 12.31
CA SER A 122 18.01 -6.31 13.53
C SER A 122 16.65 -6.29 14.25
N ILE A 123 16.00 -5.13 14.31
CA ILE A 123 14.65 -4.97 14.87
C ILE A 123 13.66 -5.82 14.08
N VAL A 124 13.70 -5.72 12.74
CA VAL A 124 12.78 -6.49 11.87
C VAL A 124 12.99 -7.99 12.06
N VAL A 125 14.24 -8.45 12.02
CA VAL A 125 14.59 -9.88 12.19
C VAL A 125 14.15 -10.38 13.56
N GLU A 126 14.39 -9.63 14.64
CA GLU A 126 13.96 -9.97 16.00
C GLU A 126 12.44 -10.15 16.07
N ARG A 127 11.65 -9.22 15.49
CA ARG A 127 10.19 -9.31 15.49
C ARG A 127 9.69 -10.48 14.65
N VAL A 128 10.29 -10.72 13.48
CA VAL A 128 9.97 -11.88 12.63
C VAL A 128 10.23 -13.19 13.40
N GLU A 129 11.39 -13.33 14.03
CA GLU A 129 11.76 -14.51 14.77
C GLU A 129 10.83 -14.78 15.97
N ALA A 130 10.53 -13.73 16.76
CA ALA A 130 9.61 -13.82 17.89
C ALA A 130 8.19 -14.21 17.43
N SER A 131 7.70 -13.62 16.35
CA SER A 131 6.38 -13.93 15.79
C SER A 131 6.31 -15.36 15.28
N LEU A 132 7.34 -15.81 14.58
CA LEU A 132 7.41 -17.18 14.06
C LEU A 132 7.56 -18.22 15.16
N ALA A 133 8.21 -17.90 16.29
CA ALA A 133 8.24 -18.77 17.46
C ALA A 133 6.84 -19.11 17.99
N ALA A 134 5.95 -18.13 17.98
CA ALA A 134 4.54 -18.26 18.41
C ALA A 134 3.54 -18.49 17.26
N PHE A 135 4.03 -18.68 16.01
CA PHE A 135 3.16 -18.77 14.85
C PHE A 135 2.26 -20.01 14.94
N PRO A 136 0.95 -19.89 14.68
CA PRO A 136 0.02 -21.02 14.81
C PRO A 136 0.33 -22.12 13.77
N VAL A 137 0.22 -23.36 14.21
CA VAL A 137 0.40 -24.57 13.37
C VAL A 137 -0.84 -25.43 13.47
N GLY A 138 -1.11 -26.24 12.45
CA GLY A 138 -2.26 -27.12 12.36
C GLY A 138 -2.94 -27.09 11.01
N GLU A 139 -4.15 -27.65 10.95
CA GLU A 139 -5.00 -27.63 9.76
C GLU A 139 -5.87 -26.38 9.72
N ALA A 140 -6.11 -25.85 8.53
CA ALA A 140 -6.97 -24.68 8.26
C ALA A 140 -6.68 -23.46 9.16
N VAL A 141 -5.42 -23.22 9.47
CA VAL A 141 -4.97 -22.07 10.26
C VAL A 141 -5.23 -20.78 9.49
N ASN A 142 -5.93 -19.83 10.12
CA ASN A 142 -6.05 -18.48 9.56
C ASN A 142 -4.76 -17.68 9.83
N ILE A 143 -3.94 -17.53 8.81
CA ILE A 143 -2.64 -16.81 8.92
C ILE A 143 -2.77 -15.28 8.84
N TYR A 144 -3.96 -14.76 8.51
CA TYR A 144 -4.17 -13.31 8.36
C TYR A 144 -3.89 -12.52 9.67
N PRO A 145 -4.48 -12.85 10.83
CA PRO A 145 -4.24 -12.11 12.06
C PRO A 145 -2.78 -12.09 12.52
N PRO A 146 -2.07 -13.24 12.62
CA PRO A 146 -0.68 -13.22 13.08
C PRO A 146 0.26 -12.44 12.17
N ILE A 147 0.08 -12.47 10.84
CA ILE A 147 0.90 -11.69 9.92
C ILE A 147 0.60 -10.19 10.05
N HIS A 148 -0.65 -9.80 10.22
CA HIS A 148 -1.01 -8.40 10.47
C HIS A 148 -0.44 -7.90 11.79
N GLN A 149 -0.50 -8.70 12.85
CA GLN A 149 0.11 -8.37 14.13
C GLN A 149 1.63 -8.22 14.04
N LEU A 150 2.30 -9.09 13.28
CA LEU A 150 3.73 -8.98 13.02
C LEU A 150 4.06 -7.65 12.33
N ALA A 151 3.45 -7.36 11.18
CA ALA A 151 3.73 -6.12 10.43
C ALA A 151 3.45 -4.86 11.27
N PHE A 152 2.38 -4.88 12.09
CA PHE A 152 2.10 -3.78 13.00
C PHE A 152 3.18 -3.64 14.08
N SER A 153 3.66 -4.74 14.64
CA SER A 153 4.72 -4.71 15.65
C SER A 153 6.06 -4.23 15.07
N ILE A 154 6.38 -4.63 13.83
CA ILE A 154 7.58 -4.17 13.11
C ILE A 154 7.54 -2.66 12.90
N ILE A 155 6.44 -2.12 12.37
CA ILE A 155 6.36 -0.67 12.11
C ILE A 155 6.41 0.14 13.40
N LEU A 156 5.73 -0.28 14.47
CA LEU A 156 5.78 0.40 15.76
C LEU A 156 7.20 0.39 16.35
N ARG A 157 7.86 -0.77 16.33
CA ARG A 157 9.22 -0.89 16.87
C ARG A 157 10.24 -0.11 16.03
N SER A 158 10.07 -0.10 14.70
CA SER A 158 10.93 0.68 13.79
C SER A 158 10.69 2.19 13.91
N LEU A 159 9.45 2.61 14.30
CA LEU A 159 9.12 4.02 14.51
C LEU A 159 9.70 4.53 15.84
N PHE A 160 9.62 3.75 16.91
CA PHE A 160 9.83 4.27 18.24
C PHE A 160 11.03 3.66 18.97
N ASP A 161 11.59 2.55 18.52
CA ASP A 161 12.70 1.76 19.11
C ASP A 161 12.64 1.65 20.65
N ILE A 162 11.45 1.74 21.22
CA ILE A 162 11.19 1.59 22.66
C ILE A 162 10.09 0.56 22.87
N ASP A 163 10.13 -0.11 24.00
CA ASP A 163 9.03 -0.94 24.45
C ASP A 163 7.97 -0.05 25.10
N LEU A 164 7.03 0.39 24.28
CA LEU A 164 5.85 1.08 24.80
C LEU A 164 5.10 0.18 25.79
N PRO A 165 4.51 0.74 26.88
CA PRO A 165 3.67 -0.04 27.80
C PRO A 165 2.59 -0.81 27.01
N ARG A 166 2.31 -2.03 27.45
CA ARG A 166 1.37 -2.94 26.77
C ARG A 166 0.00 -2.29 26.55
N GLU A 167 -0.47 -1.53 27.54
CA GLU A 167 -1.73 -0.81 27.49
C GLU A 167 -1.70 0.25 26.38
N THR A 168 -0.61 1.02 26.28
CA THR A 168 -0.42 2.05 25.22
C THR A 168 -0.40 1.40 23.83
N MET A 169 0.32 0.27 23.65
CA MET A 169 0.34 -0.47 22.39
C MET A 169 -1.05 -0.97 21.98
N GLN A 170 -1.82 -1.49 22.93
CA GLN A 170 -3.18 -1.94 22.71
C GLN A 170 -4.12 -0.77 22.37
N GLU A 171 -3.99 0.37 23.06
CA GLU A 171 -4.77 1.57 22.78
C GLU A 171 -4.48 2.09 21.36
N ILE A 172 -3.20 2.24 20.98
CA ILE A 172 -2.78 2.64 19.62
C ILE A 172 -3.39 1.71 18.57
N SER A 173 -3.27 0.40 18.75
CA SER A 173 -3.82 -0.59 17.83
C SER A 173 -5.35 -0.49 17.70
N ALA A 174 -6.06 -0.34 18.79
CA ALA A 174 -7.52 -0.24 18.80
C ALA A 174 -8.02 1.05 18.13
N LEU A 175 -7.38 2.19 18.44
CA LEU A 175 -7.68 3.47 17.81
C LEU A 175 -7.40 3.44 16.31
N PHE A 176 -6.25 2.94 15.92
CA PHE A 176 -5.82 2.83 14.52
C PHE A 176 -6.79 1.97 13.70
N ASN A 177 -7.11 0.78 14.17
CA ASN A 177 -8.07 -0.11 13.52
C ASN A 177 -9.46 0.54 13.39
N SER A 178 -9.92 1.24 14.43
CA SER A 178 -11.20 1.94 14.40
C SER A 178 -11.23 3.08 13.38
N MET A 179 -10.14 3.83 13.26
CA MET A 179 -9.99 4.91 12.28
C MET A 179 -9.99 4.37 10.86
N GLN A 180 -9.23 3.29 10.59
CA GLN A 180 -9.23 2.62 9.30
C GLN A 180 -10.62 2.09 8.92
N GLU A 181 -11.28 1.41 9.85
CA GLU A 181 -12.61 0.85 9.61
C GLU A 181 -13.64 1.95 9.29
N PHE A 182 -13.55 3.08 9.98
CA PHE A 182 -14.40 4.25 9.70
C PHE A 182 -14.19 4.77 8.29
N VAL A 183 -12.93 5.00 7.88
CA VAL A 183 -12.60 5.49 6.53
C VAL A 183 -13.09 4.50 5.46
N ILE A 184 -12.84 3.21 5.64
CA ILE A 184 -13.29 2.17 4.71
C ILE A 184 -14.82 2.18 4.57
N LYS A 185 -15.54 2.28 5.69
CA LYS A 185 -17.01 2.34 5.69
C LYS A 185 -17.53 3.60 5.00
N ASP A 186 -16.86 4.74 5.22
CA ASP A 186 -17.24 6.02 4.60
C ASP A 186 -16.98 6.03 3.08
N MET A 187 -15.87 5.46 2.64
CA MET A 187 -15.55 5.30 1.21
C MET A 187 -16.55 4.40 0.48
N ASN A 188 -16.93 3.27 1.10
CA ASN A 188 -17.82 2.28 0.49
C ASN A 188 -19.30 2.66 0.53
N ARG A 189 -19.69 3.62 1.35
CA ARG A 189 -21.09 4.07 1.53
C ARG A 189 -21.18 5.58 1.47
N PRO A 190 -21.10 6.18 0.27
CA PRO A 190 -21.02 7.64 0.10
C PRO A 190 -22.22 8.41 0.68
N LEU A 191 -23.38 7.77 0.79
CA LEU A 191 -24.58 8.39 1.41
C LEU A 191 -24.61 8.25 2.94
N ARG A 192 -23.63 7.54 3.52
CA ARG A 192 -23.59 7.33 4.97
C ARG A 192 -23.37 8.62 5.77
N HIS A 193 -22.70 9.60 5.18
CA HIS A 193 -22.53 10.91 5.83
C HIS A 193 -23.86 11.56 6.22
N LEU A 194 -24.97 11.27 5.51
CA LEU A 194 -26.29 11.72 5.87
C LEU A 194 -26.79 11.14 7.19
N THR A 195 -26.30 9.95 7.57
CA THR A 195 -26.64 9.30 8.85
C THR A 195 -25.81 9.81 10.02
N TYR A 196 -24.69 10.51 9.77
CA TYR A 196 -23.80 11.00 10.84
C TYR A 196 -24.45 12.07 11.70
N ILE A 197 -25.40 12.83 11.14
CA ILE A 197 -26.20 13.82 11.88
C ILE A 197 -26.98 13.13 13.03
N PHE A 198 -27.47 11.90 12.79
CA PHE A 198 -28.26 11.14 13.78
C PHE A 198 -27.42 10.20 14.65
N THR A 199 -26.28 9.72 14.16
CA THR A 199 -25.47 8.68 14.83
C THR A 199 -24.24 9.22 15.56
N ASN A 200 -23.92 10.50 15.47
CA ASN A 200 -22.70 11.13 15.98
C ASN A 200 -21.39 10.40 15.62
N GLN A 201 -21.41 9.54 14.63
CA GLN A 201 -20.26 8.70 14.22
C GLN A 201 -19.05 9.55 13.84
N ASP A 202 -19.27 10.68 13.20
CA ASP A 202 -18.19 11.61 12.82
C ASP A 202 -17.48 12.15 14.08
N LYS A 203 -18.25 12.62 15.06
CA LYS A 203 -17.70 13.13 16.34
C LYS A 203 -16.94 12.06 17.12
N VAL A 204 -17.46 10.82 17.15
CA VAL A 204 -16.79 9.71 17.83
C VAL A 204 -15.44 9.40 17.18
N ASN A 205 -15.37 9.38 15.86
CA ASN A 205 -14.12 9.09 15.16
C ASN A 205 -13.13 10.25 15.19
N ILE A 206 -13.62 11.50 15.20
CA ILE A 206 -12.78 12.68 15.45
C ILE A 206 -12.14 12.59 16.84
N ARG A 207 -12.89 12.23 17.89
CA ARG A 207 -12.32 12.05 19.24
C ARG A 207 -11.27 10.93 19.28
N ARG A 208 -11.46 9.84 18.53
CA ARG A 208 -10.45 8.76 18.41
C ARG A 208 -9.17 9.27 17.75
N ARG A 209 -9.30 10.05 16.66
CA ARG A 209 -8.17 10.70 16.01
C ARG A 209 -7.43 11.62 16.99
N ASP A 210 -8.17 12.48 17.70
CA ASP A 210 -7.58 13.44 18.63
C ASP A 210 -6.87 12.73 19.79
N ARG A 211 -7.45 11.62 20.29
CA ARG A 211 -6.79 10.77 21.30
C ARG A 211 -5.51 10.12 20.76
N MET A 212 -5.53 9.63 19.53
CA MET A 212 -4.33 9.10 18.87
C MET A 212 -3.24 10.18 18.75
N ARG A 213 -3.61 11.40 18.32
CA ARG A 213 -2.66 12.51 18.22
C ARG A 213 -2.09 12.89 19.58
N ALA A 214 -2.89 12.89 20.64
CA ALA A 214 -2.42 13.14 22.01
C ALA A 214 -1.38 12.09 22.46
N ILE A 215 -1.62 10.80 22.20
CA ILE A 215 -0.63 9.74 22.50
C ILE A 215 0.68 9.97 21.73
N MET A 216 0.58 10.33 20.44
CA MET A 216 1.79 10.60 19.64
C MET A 216 2.53 11.84 20.16
N HIS A 217 1.81 12.87 20.57
CA HIS A 217 2.41 14.06 21.17
C HIS A 217 3.17 13.72 22.47
N ASP A 218 2.56 12.93 23.35
CA ASP A 218 3.18 12.51 24.60
C ASP A 218 4.48 11.70 24.34
N ILE A 219 4.48 10.81 23.33
CA ILE A 219 5.66 10.06 22.92
C ILE A 219 6.77 11.00 22.40
N ILE A 220 6.42 11.99 21.57
CA ILE A 220 7.36 12.98 21.03
C ILE A 220 7.97 13.81 22.17
N GLU A 221 7.14 14.30 23.10
CA GLU A 221 7.59 15.07 24.25
C GLU A 221 8.53 14.27 25.17
N GLN A 222 8.23 13.02 25.44
CA GLN A 222 9.09 12.12 26.21
C GLN A 222 10.43 11.90 25.49
N ARG A 223 10.39 11.65 24.17
CA ARG A 223 11.59 11.43 23.35
C ARG A 223 12.52 12.67 23.38
N ARG A 224 11.98 13.89 23.34
CA ARG A 224 12.80 15.12 23.40
C ARG A 224 13.47 15.34 24.74
N LYS A 225 12.89 14.82 25.81
CA LYS A 225 13.46 14.93 27.18
C LYS A 225 14.45 13.83 27.48
N ASP A 226 14.47 12.75 26.69
CA ASP A 226 15.36 11.63 26.87
C ASP A 226 16.73 11.94 26.25
N PRO A 227 17.82 11.91 27.03
CA PRO A 227 19.16 12.16 26.51
C PRO A 227 19.72 11.01 25.65
N HIS A 228 19.02 9.87 25.59
CA HIS A 228 19.44 8.72 24.79
C HIS A 228 19.28 9.00 23.31
N THR A 229 20.26 8.60 22.51
CA THR A 229 20.19 8.68 21.05
C THR A 229 19.61 7.38 20.52
N TYR A 230 18.44 7.49 19.89
CA TYR A 230 17.77 6.38 19.22
C TYR A 230 18.17 6.33 17.74
N ASN A 231 18.03 5.17 17.12
CA ASN A 231 18.31 5.04 15.68
C ASN A 231 17.05 4.55 14.95
N ASP A 232 15.94 5.26 15.19
CA ASP A 232 14.61 4.92 14.66
C ASP A 232 14.05 6.00 13.73
N LEU A 233 12.87 5.73 13.18
CA LEU A 233 12.22 6.65 12.25
C LEU A 233 11.72 7.94 12.94
N LEU A 234 11.37 7.91 14.21
CA LEU A 234 10.98 9.11 14.96
C LEU A 234 12.16 10.05 15.17
N ASP A 235 13.31 9.55 15.56
CA ASP A 235 14.54 10.35 15.67
C ASP A 235 14.92 11.01 14.36
N MET A 236 14.75 10.27 13.25
CA MET A 236 14.94 10.82 11.90
C MET A 236 14.02 12.02 11.65
N LEU A 237 12.73 11.93 12.01
CA LEU A 237 11.78 13.03 11.83
C LEU A 237 12.07 14.21 12.75
N LEU A 238 12.42 13.97 14.01
CA LEU A 238 12.77 15.02 15.00
C LEU A 238 14.02 15.80 14.61
N ASN A 239 15.00 15.11 13.99
CA ASN A 239 16.26 15.71 13.58
C ASN A 239 16.24 16.28 12.15
N ALA A 240 15.18 16.02 11.38
CA ALA A 240 15.05 16.55 10.03
C ALA A 240 14.92 18.09 10.04
N ARG A 241 15.61 18.74 9.10
CA ARG A 241 15.63 20.21 8.94
C ARG A 241 15.36 20.57 7.49
N TYR A 242 14.55 21.59 7.28
CA TYR A 242 14.32 22.14 5.95
C TYR A 242 15.62 22.70 5.36
N GLU A 243 15.90 22.36 4.12
CA GLU A 243 17.13 22.77 3.42
C GLU A 243 17.22 24.29 3.23
N ASP A 244 16.07 24.94 3.04
CA ASP A 244 15.93 26.37 2.74
C ASP A 244 15.95 27.26 4.01
N THR A 245 15.37 26.80 5.12
CA THR A 245 15.20 27.59 6.34
C THR A 245 16.04 27.08 7.53
N GLY A 246 16.47 25.82 7.51
CA GLY A 246 17.11 25.16 8.66
C GLY A 246 16.14 24.80 9.79
N GLU A 247 14.85 25.17 9.66
CA GLU A 247 13.84 24.92 10.67
C GLU A 247 13.46 23.45 10.79
N PRO A 248 13.10 22.96 12.00
CA PRO A 248 12.62 21.60 12.19
C PRO A 248 11.17 21.45 11.71
N MET A 249 10.71 20.21 11.59
CA MET A 249 9.29 19.90 11.45
C MET A 249 8.53 20.32 12.73
N SER A 250 7.31 20.82 12.56
CA SER A 250 6.40 21.02 13.70
C SER A 250 5.91 19.66 14.25
N ASP A 251 5.49 19.62 15.51
CA ASP A 251 4.96 18.40 16.13
C ASP A 251 3.75 17.84 15.40
N ASP A 252 2.82 18.72 15.02
CA ASP A 252 1.66 18.32 14.22
C ASP A 252 2.05 17.62 12.92
N GLN A 253 3.09 18.11 12.28
CA GLN A 253 3.60 17.56 11.04
C GLN A 253 4.31 16.21 11.27
N ILE A 254 5.12 16.10 12.35
CA ILE A 254 5.73 14.81 12.74
C ILE A 254 4.64 13.79 13.04
N ILE A 255 3.58 14.17 13.78
CA ILE A 255 2.45 13.29 14.07
C ILE A 255 1.76 12.85 12.78
N ASP A 256 1.52 13.75 11.84
CA ASP A 256 0.92 13.41 10.54
C ASP A 256 1.78 12.39 9.77
N GLU A 257 3.10 12.55 9.75
CA GLU A 257 4.00 11.62 9.10
C GLU A 257 4.06 10.25 9.82
N VAL A 258 4.11 10.23 11.14
CA VAL A 258 4.05 8.98 11.93
C VAL A 258 2.76 8.20 11.64
N LEU A 259 1.60 8.87 11.66
CA LEU A 259 0.31 8.24 11.36
C LEU A 259 0.25 7.71 9.93
N VAL A 260 0.82 8.44 8.97
CA VAL A 260 0.90 8.02 7.57
C VAL A 260 1.86 6.83 7.39
N LEU A 261 3.01 6.83 8.08
CA LEU A 261 3.96 5.70 8.04
C LEU A 261 3.34 4.44 8.64
N MET A 262 2.62 4.56 9.76
CA MET A 262 1.88 3.44 10.36
C MET A 262 0.81 2.88 9.39
N LEU A 263 0.04 3.77 8.73
CA LEU A 263 -0.98 3.37 7.77
C LEU A 263 -0.38 2.64 6.57
N ALA A 264 0.67 3.22 5.99
CA ALA A 264 1.28 2.72 4.77
C ALA A 264 2.10 1.45 4.99
N GLY A 265 2.86 1.36 6.09
CA GLY A 265 3.79 0.26 6.34
C GLY A 265 3.11 -1.03 6.82
N HIS A 266 2.07 -0.93 7.64
CA HIS A 266 1.42 -2.09 8.24
C HIS A 266 0.63 -2.93 7.23
N GLU A 267 -0.41 -2.35 6.63
CA GLU A 267 -1.42 -3.12 5.90
C GLU A 267 -0.89 -3.64 4.55
N THR A 268 -0.04 -2.87 3.88
CA THR A 268 0.48 -3.24 2.56
C THR A 268 1.38 -4.46 2.61
N THR A 269 2.33 -4.49 3.53
CA THR A 269 3.27 -5.61 3.71
C THR A 269 2.54 -6.86 4.20
N ALA A 270 1.68 -6.72 5.21
CA ALA A 270 0.89 -7.85 5.74
C ALA A 270 0.02 -8.51 4.66
N ASN A 271 -0.69 -7.70 3.85
CA ASN A 271 -1.51 -8.23 2.77
C ASN A 271 -0.67 -8.92 1.69
N THR A 272 0.49 -8.35 1.33
CA THR A 272 1.40 -8.97 0.36
C THR A 272 1.87 -10.34 0.85
N LEU A 273 2.29 -10.46 2.11
CA LEU A 273 2.72 -11.72 2.71
C LEU A 273 1.59 -12.74 2.78
N CYS A 274 0.38 -12.33 3.14
CA CYS A 274 -0.79 -13.20 3.15
C CYS A 274 -1.11 -13.76 1.76
N TRP A 275 -1.07 -12.92 0.73
CA TRP A 275 -1.26 -13.35 -0.65
C TRP A 275 -0.13 -14.25 -1.14
N LEU A 276 1.12 -13.91 -0.81
CA LEU A 276 2.30 -14.71 -1.15
C LEU A 276 2.16 -16.14 -0.60
N LEU A 277 1.91 -16.29 0.69
CA LEU A 277 1.76 -17.61 1.30
C LEU A 277 0.58 -18.40 0.70
N SER A 278 -0.53 -17.72 0.39
CA SER A 278 -1.68 -18.35 -0.27
C SER A 278 -1.34 -18.90 -1.67
N MET A 279 -0.47 -18.21 -2.42
CA MET A 279 -0.02 -18.65 -3.75
C MET A 279 1.02 -19.75 -3.64
N VAL A 280 2.05 -19.57 -2.82
CA VAL A 280 3.12 -20.55 -2.62
C VAL A 280 2.60 -21.89 -2.06
N ALA A 281 1.53 -21.85 -1.24
CA ALA A 281 0.90 -23.08 -0.72
C ALA A 281 0.35 -24.02 -1.80
N LYS A 282 0.21 -23.56 -3.03
CA LYS A 282 -0.25 -24.33 -4.21
C LYS A 282 0.88 -24.76 -5.13
N GLU A 283 2.09 -24.26 -4.87
CA GLU A 283 3.26 -24.43 -5.73
C GLU A 283 4.40 -25.14 -4.97
N PRO A 284 4.35 -26.48 -4.85
CA PRO A 284 5.34 -27.24 -4.07
C PRO A 284 6.78 -27.00 -4.52
N GLN A 285 7.00 -26.80 -5.83
CA GLN A 285 8.34 -26.55 -6.38
C GLN A 285 8.89 -25.18 -5.94
N VAL A 286 8.03 -24.14 -5.92
CA VAL A 286 8.40 -22.81 -5.44
C VAL A 286 8.72 -22.86 -3.94
N MET A 287 7.88 -23.55 -3.16
CA MET A 287 8.08 -23.73 -1.73
C MET A 287 9.41 -24.45 -1.43
N GLU A 288 9.70 -25.53 -2.15
CA GLU A 288 10.94 -26.30 -1.97
C GLU A 288 12.17 -25.43 -2.31
N ARG A 289 12.12 -24.65 -3.39
CA ARG A 289 13.22 -23.76 -3.76
C ARG A 289 13.43 -22.66 -2.73
N LEU A 290 12.34 -22.06 -2.18
CA LEU A 290 12.43 -21.09 -1.07
C LEU A 290 13.05 -21.73 0.18
N ARG A 291 12.72 -22.99 0.48
CA ARG A 291 13.31 -23.76 1.56
C ARG A 291 14.83 -23.91 1.39
N VAL A 292 15.26 -24.37 0.23
CA VAL A 292 16.70 -24.54 -0.07
C VAL A 292 17.44 -23.21 0.09
N VAL A 293 16.88 -22.12 -0.43
CA VAL A 293 17.45 -20.77 -0.26
C VAL A 293 17.55 -20.41 1.23
N ALA A 294 16.50 -20.64 2.00
CA ALA A 294 16.48 -20.31 3.44
C ALA A 294 17.45 -21.15 4.29
N GLU A 295 17.82 -22.35 3.83
CA GLU A 295 18.79 -23.22 4.50
C GLU A 295 20.24 -22.89 4.13
N THR A 296 20.45 -22.34 2.93
CA THR A 296 21.80 -22.13 2.37
C THR A 296 22.28 -20.69 2.44
N THR A 297 21.41 -19.72 2.85
CA THR A 297 21.76 -18.30 2.95
C THR A 297 21.53 -17.77 4.37
N ASP A 298 22.28 -16.73 4.74
CA ASP A 298 21.99 -15.97 5.94
C ASP A 298 20.73 -15.12 5.77
N ILE A 299 20.01 -14.89 6.87
CA ILE A 299 18.77 -14.12 6.82
C ILE A 299 18.99 -12.70 6.31
N TYR A 300 20.08 -12.03 6.67
CA TYR A 300 20.38 -10.68 6.21
C TYR A 300 20.73 -10.62 4.71
N ASP A 301 21.26 -11.71 4.15
CA ASP A 301 21.54 -11.82 2.72
C ASP A 301 20.27 -12.12 1.89
N SER A 302 19.17 -12.52 2.53
CA SER A 302 17.88 -12.77 1.86
C SER A 302 17.37 -11.55 1.07
N VAL A 303 17.68 -10.34 1.52
CA VAL A 303 17.31 -9.07 0.82
C VAL A 303 17.92 -8.99 -0.57
N LYS A 304 19.11 -9.61 -0.78
CA LYS A 304 19.81 -9.64 -2.07
C LYS A 304 19.53 -10.92 -2.86
N ASN A 305 18.74 -11.84 -2.31
CA ASN A 305 18.47 -13.10 -2.98
C ASN A 305 17.47 -12.88 -4.14
N ASP A 306 17.91 -13.13 -5.38
CA ASP A 306 17.12 -12.90 -6.58
C ASP A 306 15.83 -13.73 -6.61
N TYR A 307 15.85 -14.97 -6.11
CA TYR A 307 14.67 -15.83 -6.12
C TYR A 307 13.60 -15.41 -5.10
N ILE A 308 14.00 -15.07 -3.88
CA ILE A 308 13.07 -14.54 -2.87
C ILE A 308 12.41 -13.26 -3.41
N ASN A 309 13.21 -12.35 -3.99
CA ASN A 309 12.68 -11.13 -4.61
C ASN A 309 11.74 -11.42 -5.79
N ALA A 310 12.05 -12.43 -6.61
CA ALA A 310 11.17 -12.85 -7.73
C ALA A 310 9.81 -13.38 -7.23
N VAL A 311 9.79 -14.19 -6.17
CA VAL A 311 8.56 -14.71 -5.56
C VAL A 311 7.71 -13.56 -4.97
N ILE A 312 8.35 -12.61 -4.27
CA ILE A 312 7.66 -11.43 -3.73
C ILE A 312 7.09 -10.56 -4.86
N ASN A 313 7.88 -10.29 -5.90
CA ASN A 313 7.46 -9.49 -7.05
C ASN A 313 6.28 -10.14 -7.79
N GLU A 314 6.31 -11.45 -8.02
CA GLU A 314 5.20 -12.15 -8.68
C GLU A 314 3.93 -12.12 -7.84
N SER A 315 4.07 -12.20 -6.52
CA SER A 315 2.93 -12.03 -5.60
C SER A 315 2.34 -10.62 -5.69
N MET A 316 3.19 -9.58 -5.70
CA MET A 316 2.73 -8.20 -5.86
C MET A 316 2.17 -7.93 -7.26
N ARG A 317 2.64 -8.61 -8.30
CA ARG A 317 2.07 -8.51 -9.64
C ARG A 317 0.63 -9.03 -9.64
N LEU A 318 0.42 -10.24 -9.14
CA LEU A 318 -0.91 -10.88 -9.10
C LEU A 318 -1.86 -10.24 -8.08
N ARG A 319 -1.35 -9.74 -6.97
CA ARG A 319 -2.14 -9.14 -5.89
C ARG A 319 -1.46 -7.87 -5.36
N PRO A 320 -1.38 -6.81 -6.20
CA PRO A 320 -0.77 -5.55 -5.77
C PRO A 320 -1.55 -4.95 -4.59
N ALA A 321 -0.87 -4.71 -3.46
CA ALA A 321 -1.51 -4.09 -2.31
C ALA A 321 -2.10 -2.72 -2.69
N ALA A 322 -1.34 -1.88 -3.41
CA ALA A 322 -1.84 -0.67 -4.06
C ALA A 322 -2.29 -1.01 -5.49
N PHE A 323 -3.53 -1.46 -5.66
CA PHE A 323 -4.05 -1.94 -6.94
C PHE A 323 -4.44 -0.83 -7.92
N MET A 324 -4.50 0.41 -7.46
CA MET A 324 -4.74 1.61 -8.26
C MET A 324 -4.20 2.86 -7.54
N THR A 325 -4.00 3.93 -8.29
CA THR A 325 -3.71 5.26 -7.75
C THR A 325 -4.39 6.33 -8.57
N ASP A 326 -4.65 7.47 -7.95
CA ASP A 326 -5.31 8.60 -8.60
C ASP A 326 -4.37 9.80 -8.80
N ARG A 327 -4.66 10.57 -9.83
CA ARG A 327 -4.05 11.88 -10.10
C ARG A 327 -5.11 12.80 -10.68
N MET A 328 -5.07 14.09 -10.31
CA MET A 328 -5.94 15.13 -10.85
C MET A 328 -5.12 16.12 -11.66
N ALA A 329 -5.50 16.33 -12.91
CA ALA A 329 -4.83 17.26 -13.80
C ALA A 329 -5.03 18.73 -13.35
N LEU A 330 -3.95 19.51 -13.30
CA LEU A 330 -3.96 20.93 -12.93
C LEU A 330 -4.22 21.85 -14.12
N ALA A 331 -3.87 21.40 -15.33
CA ALA A 331 -4.15 22.05 -16.60
C ALA A 331 -4.74 21.04 -17.59
N ASP A 332 -5.20 21.52 -18.73
CA ASP A 332 -5.61 20.66 -19.85
C ASP A 332 -4.40 19.79 -20.28
N ASP A 333 -4.66 18.54 -20.63
CA ASP A 333 -3.60 17.59 -21.00
C ASP A 333 -4.14 16.51 -21.94
N GLY A 334 -3.22 15.64 -22.43
CA GLY A 334 -3.58 14.54 -23.31
C GLY A 334 -2.51 13.47 -23.40
N VAL A 335 -2.93 12.26 -23.77
CA VAL A 335 -2.05 11.09 -23.99
C VAL A 335 -2.51 10.35 -25.23
N GLY A 336 -1.63 10.17 -26.21
CA GLY A 336 -1.97 9.53 -27.48
C GLY A 336 -3.11 10.27 -28.19
N GLN A 337 -4.21 9.56 -28.43
CA GLN A 337 -5.41 10.13 -29.07
C GLN A 337 -6.35 10.86 -28.10
N TRP A 338 -6.10 10.80 -26.80
CA TRP A 338 -6.99 11.33 -25.77
C TRP A 338 -6.57 12.72 -25.32
N ALA A 339 -7.54 13.63 -25.21
CA ALA A 339 -7.37 14.96 -24.64
C ALA A 339 -8.47 15.23 -23.62
N TYR A 340 -8.13 15.88 -22.52
CA TYR A 340 -9.05 16.11 -21.40
C TYR A 340 -8.78 17.43 -20.68
N PRO A 341 -9.82 18.05 -20.08
CA PRO A 341 -9.66 19.33 -19.38
C PRO A 341 -8.95 19.17 -18.02
N LYS A 342 -8.49 20.29 -17.50
CA LYS A 342 -8.07 20.43 -16.10
C LYS A 342 -9.14 19.88 -15.12
N ASN A 343 -8.75 19.47 -13.95
CA ASN A 343 -9.56 18.82 -12.92
C ASN A 343 -10.06 17.41 -13.31
N THR A 344 -9.65 16.87 -14.47
CA THR A 344 -9.88 15.46 -14.77
C THR A 344 -9.08 14.60 -13.82
N VAL A 345 -9.74 13.61 -13.21
CA VAL A 345 -9.07 12.62 -12.38
C VAL A 345 -8.68 11.42 -13.24
N ILE A 346 -7.39 11.11 -13.24
CA ILE A 346 -6.85 9.91 -13.89
C ILE A 346 -6.66 8.85 -12.81
N LEU A 347 -7.29 7.69 -13.01
CA LEU A 347 -7.18 6.54 -12.12
C LEU A 347 -6.36 5.46 -12.83
N SER A 348 -5.09 5.35 -12.46
CA SER A 348 -4.16 4.32 -12.96
C SER A 348 -4.46 2.98 -12.28
N PHE A 349 -4.87 1.99 -13.06
CA PHE A 349 -5.30 0.68 -12.57
C PHE A 349 -4.17 -0.34 -12.68
N PHE A 350 -3.30 -0.41 -11.66
CA PHE A 350 -2.13 -1.29 -11.63
C PHE A 350 -2.50 -2.78 -11.71
N TYR A 351 -3.60 -3.18 -11.06
CA TYR A 351 -4.09 -4.55 -11.14
C TYR A 351 -4.33 -5.01 -12.59
N GLY A 352 -4.83 -4.11 -13.45
CA GLY A 352 -5.07 -4.39 -14.87
C GLY A 352 -3.77 -4.47 -15.66
N VAL A 353 -2.90 -3.44 -15.58
CA VAL A 353 -1.63 -3.46 -16.34
C VAL A 353 -0.73 -4.63 -15.93
N HIS A 354 -0.76 -5.08 -14.66
CA HIS A 354 -0.05 -6.26 -14.20
C HIS A 354 -0.61 -7.59 -14.75
N ARG A 355 -1.75 -7.54 -15.46
CA ARG A 355 -2.41 -8.69 -16.11
C ARG A 355 -2.63 -8.52 -17.59
N SER A 356 -2.20 -7.40 -18.18
CA SER A 356 -2.32 -7.18 -19.61
C SER A 356 -1.52 -8.23 -20.38
N LYS A 357 -2.16 -8.91 -21.32
CA LYS A 357 -1.54 -9.90 -22.20
C LYS A 357 -0.48 -9.28 -23.12
N ASP A 358 -0.55 -7.97 -23.35
CA ASP A 358 0.43 -7.23 -24.15
C ASP A 358 1.80 -7.14 -23.45
N HIS A 359 1.82 -7.32 -22.12
CA HIS A 359 3.02 -7.17 -21.31
C HIS A 359 3.43 -8.45 -20.57
N TRP A 360 2.49 -9.38 -20.36
CA TRP A 360 2.71 -10.56 -19.53
C TRP A 360 2.22 -11.82 -20.22
N GLU A 361 3.14 -12.74 -20.47
CA GLU A 361 2.79 -14.08 -20.92
C GLU A 361 2.11 -14.85 -19.77
N ASN A 362 1.02 -15.58 -20.08
CA ASN A 362 0.22 -16.30 -19.08
C ASN A 362 -0.04 -15.48 -17.81
N PRO A 363 -0.73 -14.32 -17.92
CA PRO A 363 -0.77 -13.29 -16.88
C PRO A 363 -1.40 -13.73 -15.56
N ASP A 364 -2.24 -14.77 -15.56
CA ASP A 364 -2.92 -15.24 -14.35
C ASP A 364 -2.19 -16.36 -13.61
N ILE A 365 -1.12 -16.88 -14.21
CA ILE A 365 -0.30 -17.95 -13.60
C ILE A 365 0.75 -17.34 -12.68
N PHE A 366 0.88 -17.90 -11.47
CA PHE A 366 1.95 -17.57 -10.54
C PHE A 366 3.26 -18.21 -11.01
N MET A 367 4.17 -17.40 -11.54
CA MET A 367 5.43 -17.84 -12.13
C MET A 367 6.56 -16.86 -11.74
N PRO A 368 7.23 -17.06 -10.61
CA PRO A 368 8.32 -16.19 -10.16
C PRO A 368 9.46 -16.04 -11.17
N GLU A 369 9.71 -17.07 -11.98
CA GLU A 369 10.77 -17.12 -12.98
C GLU A 369 10.67 -16.00 -14.02
N ARG A 370 9.48 -15.43 -14.24
CA ARG A 370 9.31 -14.30 -15.14
C ARG A 370 10.08 -13.03 -14.70
N PHE A 371 10.43 -12.95 -13.42
CA PHE A 371 11.25 -11.88 -12.87
C PHE A 371 12.76 -12.19 -12.88
N LEU A 372 13.17 -13.32 -13.42
CA LEU A 372 14.56 -13.72 -13.56
C LEU A 372 14.99 -13.69 -15.02
N ASP A 373 16.24 -13.35 -15.28
CA ASP A 373 16.86 -13.51 -16.59
C ASP A 373 17.40 -14.94 -16.80
N GLY A 374 17.99 -15.21 -17.96
CA GLY A 374 18.57 -16.52 -18.27
C GLY A 374 19.72 -16.95 -17.36
N ALA A 375 20.32 -16.02 -16.62
CA ALA A 375 21.34 -16.26 -15.59
C ALA A 375 20.76 -16.37 -14.16
N GLY A 376 19.43 -16.30 -14.03
CA GLY A 376 18.73 -16.33 -12.74
C GLY A 376 18.82 -15.05 -11.92
N LYS A 377 19.21 -13.93 -12.55
CA LYS A 377 19.27 -12.62 -11.91
C LYS A 377 17.97 -11.85 -12.06
N LEU A 378 17.65 -11.07 -11.04
CA LEU A 378 16.43 -10.25 -11.04
C LEU A 378 16.44 -9.22 -12.18
N ARG A 379 15.39 -9.23 -12.99
CA ARG A 379 15.21 -8.27 -14.09
C ARG A 379 14.08 -7.27 -13.82
N LYS A 380 14.21 -6.07 -14.39
CA LYS A 380 13.18 -5.04 -14.33
C LYS A 380 12.11 -5.30 -15.40
N MET A 381 10.85 -5.14 -15.01
CA MET A 381 9.70 -5.28 -15.89
C MET A 381 9.02 -3.92 -16.08
N PRO A 382 8.95 -3.39 -17.33
CA PRO A 382 8.42 -2.04 -17.58
C PRO A 382 6.96 -1.81 -17.16
N ALA A 383 6.14 -2.86 -17.22
CA ALA A 383 4.72 -2.83 -16.86
C ALA A 383 4.45 -3.25 -15.40
N PHE A 384 5.45 -3.15 -14.51
CA PHE A 384 5.36 -3.55 -13.11
C PHE A 384 5.49 -2.36 -12.16
N PHE A 385 4.41 -2.03 -11.45
CA PHE A 385 4.27 -0.85 -10.58
C PHE A 385 3.89 -1.21 -9.13
N PRO A 386 4.59 -2.12 -8.44
CA PRO A 386 4.20 -2.57 -7.09
C PRO A 386 4.27 -1.44 -6.07
N PHE A 387 5.14 -0.47 -6.28
CA PHE A 387 5.39 0.69 -5.44
C PHE A 387 5.00 2.02 -6.11
N GLY A 388 4.23 1.97 -7.21
CA GLY A 388 3.94 3.14 -8.03
C GLY A 388 5.10 3.53 -8.95
N ALA A 389 5.13 4.80 -9.40
CA ALA A 389 6.15 5.31 -10.30
C ALA A 389 6.39 6.82 -10.11
N GLY A 390 7.49 7.30 -10.72
CA GLY A 390 7.89 8.71 -10.74
C GLY A 390 8.31 9.25 -9.38
N PRO A 391 8.28 10.58 -9.18
CA PRO A 391 8.74 11.19 -7.93
C PRO A 391 7.94 10.77 -6.69
N ARG A 392 6.71 10.28 -6.87
CA ARG A 392 5.87 9.74 -5.80
C ARG A 392 5.97 8.21 -5.62
N LEU A 393 7.04 7.61 -6.14
CA LEU A 393 7.39 6.23 -5.81
C LEU A 393 7.41 6.03 -4.29
N CYS A 394 6.93 4.89 -3.82
CA CYS A 394 6.89 4.57 -2.40
C CYS A 394 8.25 4.83 -1.73
N ILE A 395 8.25 5.62 -0.66
CA ILE A 395 9.47 5.96 0.08
C ILE A 395 10.01 4.77 0.86
N GLY A 396 9.09 3.91 1.35
CA GLY A 396 9.41 2.72 2.14
C GLY A 396 9.63 1.44 1.33
N ASN A 397 9.80 1.52 0.00
CA ASN A 397 9.93 0.33 -0.85
C ASN A 397 11.07 -0.60 -0.41
N ASN A 398 12.24 -0.03 -0.08
CA ASN A 398 13.40 -0.82 0.37
C ASN A 398 13.14 -1.47 1.74
N PHE A 399 12.47 -0.74 2.66
CA PHE A 399 12.10 -1.27 3.96
C PHE A 399 11.10 -2.42 3.83
N ALA A 400 10.03 -2.22 3.05
CA ALA A 400 9.01 -3.24 2.81
C ALA A 400 9.59 -4.50 2.16
N MET A 401 10.49 -4.34 1.16
CA MET A 401 11.17 -5.49 0.55
C MET A 401 12.04 -6.24 1.54
N ALA A 402 12.81 -5.55 2.38
CA ALA A 402 13.63 -6.18 3.40
C ALA A 402 12.77 -6.95 4.42
N GLU A 403 11.70 -6.33 4.93
CA GLU A 403 10.74 -6.98 5.84
C GLU A 403 10.17 -8.27 5.24
N MET A 404 9.70 -8.20 3.99
CA MET A 404 9.15 -9.37 3.29
C MET A 404 10.21 -10.45 3.05
N CYS A 405 11.45 -10.08 2.68
CA CYS A 405 12.54 -11.03 2.47
C CYS A 405 12.90 -11.76 3.77
N PHE A 406 13.03 -11.04 4.89
CA PHE A 406 13.32 -11.64 6.19
C PHE A 406 12.21 -12.59 6.63
N PHE A 407 10.95 -12.17 6.47
CA PHE A 407 9.82 -13.04 6.78
C PHE A 407 9.80 -14.30 5.92
N VAL A 408 9.92 -14.16 4.60
CA VAL A 408 9.90 -15.31 3.66
C VAL A 408 11.04 -16.28 3.99
N HIS A 409 12.25 -15.78 4.19
CA HIS A 409 13.40 -16.58 4.57
C HIS A 409 13.14 -17.35 5.88
N ALA A 410 12.84 -16.64 6.96
CA ALA A 410 12.64 -17.24 8.29
C ALA A 410 11.44 -18.21 8.32
N PHE A 411 10.36 -17.88 7.59
CA PHE A 411 9.16 -18.72 7.52
C PHE A 411 9.45 -20.06 6.85
N PHE A 412 10.04 -20.07 5.65
CA PHE A 412 10.29 -21.32 4.91
C PHE A 412 11.46 -22.12 5.47
N ARG A 413 12.32 -21.53 6.28
CA ARG A 413 13.30 -22.26 7.10
C ARG A 413 12.61 -23.09 8.19
N ARG A 414 11.48 -22.65 8.76
CA ARG A 414 10.84 -23.22 9.96
C ARG A 414 9.53 -23.92 9.70
N CYS A 415 8.84 -23.56 8.63
CA CYS A 415 7.50 -24.05 8.35
C CYS A 415 7.34 -24.55 6.93
N THR A 416 6.43 -25.51 6.77
CA THR A 416 5.84 -25.89 5.49
C THR A 416 4.37 -25.56 5.48
N ILE A 417 3.82 -25.28 4.31
CA ILE A 417 2.41 -24.96 4.12
C ILE A 417 1.81 -25.78 2.98
N SER A 418 0.51 -25.98 3.06
CA SER A 418 -0.26 -26.49 1.92
C SER A 418 -1.63 -25.82 1.88
N SER A 419 -2.21 -25.75 0.69
CA SER A 419 -3.55 -25.21 0.47
C SER A 419 -4.60 -26.10 1.14
N THR A 420 -5.63 -25.45 1.72
CA THR A 420 -6.85 -26.14 2.19
C THR A 420 -7.88 -26.35 1.07
N GLY A 421 -7.61 -25.87 -0.15
CA GLY A 421 -8.57 -25.82 -1.25
C GLY A 421 -9.52 -24.61 -1.18
N GLN A 422 -9.54 -23.85 -0.08
CA GLN A 422 -10.36 -22.65 0.05
C GLN A 422 -9.59 -21.42 -0.45
N GLU A 423 -10.15 -20.76 -1.48
CA GLU A 423 -9.59 -19.51 -2.00
C GLU A 423 -9.92 -18.32 -1.10
N PRO A 424 -8.94 -17.47 -0.78
CA PRO A 424 -9.21 -16.20 -0.10
C PRO A 424 -10.06 -15.27 -0.97
N ILE A 425 -11.09 -14.66 -0.38
CA ILE A 425 -11.92 -13.68 -1.08
C ILE A 425 -11.20 -12.32 -1.10
N MET A 426 -10.97 -11.81 -2.30
CA MET A 426 -10.33 -10.52 -2.51
C MET A 426 -11.27 -9.37 -2.10
N LYS A 427 -10.84 -8.52 -1.17
CA LYS A 427 -11.51 -7.32 -0.68
C LYS A 427 -10.75 -6.08 -1.14
N PRO A 428 -11.12 -5.45 -2.27
CA PRO A 428 -10.52 -4.19 -2.70
C PRO A 428 -11.07 -3.03 -1.84
N LEU A 429 -10.29 -2.62 -0.87
CA LEU A 429 -10.57 -1.51 0.04
C LEU A 429 -9.59 -0.36 -0.24
N ILE A 430 -8.91 0.19 0.78
CA ILE A 430 -7.76 1.10 0.58
C ILE A 430 -6.62 0.30 -0.05
N THR A 431 -6.43 -0.91 0.42
CA THR A 431 -5.50 -1.91 -0.12
C THR A 431 -6.27 -3.14 -0.64
N LEU A 432 -5.59 -3.96 -1.44
CA LEU A 432 -6.13 -5.23 -1.93
C LEU A 432 -5.86 -6.34 -0.91
N ARG A 433 -6.77 -6.51 0.05
CA ARG A 433 -6.59 -7.50 1.11
C ARG A 433 -7.39 -8.79 0.88
N PRO A 434 -6.94 -9.94 1.40
CA PRO A 434 -7.79 -11.11 1.54
C PRO A 434 -8.78 -10.91 2.69
N ASP A 435 -9.89 -11.63 2.70
CA ASP A 435 -10.82 -11.67 3.86
C ASP A 435 -10.24 -12.51 5.01
N LYS A 436 -9.73 -13.67 4.68
CA LYS A 436 -8.97 -14.61 5.52
C LYS A 436 -8.11 -15.48 4.63
N VAL A 437 -7.04 -16.05 5.17
CA VAL A 437 -6.18 -16.99 4.46
C VAL A 437 -6.05 -18.24 5.32
N LEU A 438 -6.66 -19.33 4.88
CA LEU A 438 -6.64 -20.63 5.58
C LEU A 438 -5.62 -21.55 4.91
N LEU A 439 -4.59 -21.96 5.67
CA LEU A 439 -3.56 -22.87 5.22
C LEU A 439 -3.36 -24.00 6.26
N ASN A 440 -2.92 -25.15 5.78
CA ASN A 440 -2.33 -26.13 6.68
C ASN A 440 -0.88 -25.71 6.90
N VAL A 441 -0.49 -25.55 8.15
CA VAL A 441 0.84 -25.09 8.57
C VAL A 441 1.48 -26.16 9.46
N ARG A 442 2.70 -26.60 9.13
CA ARG A 442 3.47 -27.57 9.92
C ARG A 442 4.84 -27.02 10.26
N ARG A 443 5.30 -27.24 11.48
CA ARG A 443 6.70 -27.02 11.85
C ARG A 443 7.56 -28.03 11.12
N ARG A 444 8.72 -27.57 10.74
CA ARG A 444 9.81 -28.45 10.30
C ARG A 444 10.59 -28.91 11.54
N LEU A 445 10.95 -30.17 11.55
CA LEU A 445 11.80 -30.81 12.58
C LEU A 445 13.23 -30.34 12.45
#